data_5b73bde05c035931f5a1a8e33c05697f
#
_entry.id   5b73bde05c035931f5a1a8e33c05697f
#
_cell.length_a   1.000
_cell.length_b   1.000
_cell.length_c   1.000
_cell.angle_alpha   90.00
_cell.angle_beta   90.00
_cell.angle_gamma   90.00
#
_symmetry.space_group_name_H-M   'P 1'
#
loop_
_entity.id
_entity.type
_entity.pdbx_description
1 polymer ?
#
loop_
_entity_poly.entity_id
_entity_poly.type
_entity_poly.pdbx_seq_one_letter_code
_entity_poly.pdbx_strand_id
1 'polypeptide(L)'
;RDRNTAKEACNLIKVEYEELQPVSNVSEAIETNAPILIEDLVGDHLGKAVNKTNIAKQIRHQLGDTNEGFKHSDLIIEKEFDLEMVHQGYIEPHNATAHWDENDHLSLWSSTQGSFAVRDLTAGFVGLNESQVTTYPVEIGGGFGGKTTI
;
A
#
# COMPACT_ATOMS: atom_id res chain seq x y z
N ARG A 1 -9.36 27.72 17.63
CA ARG A 1 -10.74 27.99 18.03
C ARG A 1 -11.72 27.46 17.00
N ASP A 2 -11.44 27.64 15.71
CA ASP A 2 -12.22 27.15 14.57
C ASP A 2 -11.31 26.76 13.41
N ARG A 3 -11.89 26.14 12.36
CA ARG A 3 -11.15 25.63 11.22
C ARG A 3 -10.42 26.73 10.43
N ASN A 4 -11.01 27.93 10.34
CA ASN A 4 -10.42 29.03 9.58
C ASN A 4 -9.18 29.57 10.30
N THR A 5 -9.29 29.79 11.61
CA THR A 5 -8.15 30.20 12.45
C THR A 5 -7.00 29.18 12.38
N ALA A 6 -7.30 27.89 12.40
CA ALA A 6 -6.28 26.85 12.25
C ALA A 6 -5.59 26.92 10.88
N LYS A 7 -6.35 27.13 9.82
CA LYS A 7 -5.82 27.26 8.45
C LYS A 7 -4.95 28.52 8.29
N GLU A 8 -5.38 29.64 8.88
CA GLU A 8 -4.58 30.87 8.91
C GLU A 8 -3.25 30.66 9.68
N ALA A 9 -3.30 29.97 10.81
CA ALA A 9 -2.11 29.63 11.59
C ALA A 9 -1.11 28.79 10.80
N CYS A 10 -1.58 27.83 10.02
CA CYS A 10 -0.71 27.03 9.13
C CYS A 10 0.02 27.92 8.12
N ASN A 11 -0.62 28.96 7.58
CA ASN A 11 0.00 29.88 6.62
C ASN A 11 1.08 30.76 7.25
N LEU A 12 1.09 30.93 8.56
CA LEU A 12 2.09 31.71 9.29
C LEU A 12 3.34 30.89 9.64
N ILE A 13 3.28 29.57 9.52
CA ILE A 13 4.40 28.69 9.78
C ILE A 13 5.36 28.76 8.59
N LYS A 14 6.61 29.18 8.85
CA LYS A 14 7.69 29.12 7.88
C LYS A 14 8.43 27.80 8.08
N VAL A 15 8.55 27.03 7.02
CA VAL A 15 9.28 25.76 7.03
C VAL A 15 10.51 25.91 6.13
N GLU A 16 11.67 25.61 6.68
CA GLU A 16 12.92 25.51 5.92
C GLU A 16 13.20 24.02 5.71
N TYR A 17 13.44 23.62 4.47
CA TYR A 17 13.70 22.24 4.09
C TYR A 17 15.15 22.06 3.67
N GLU A 18 15.80 21.01 4.11
CA GLU A 18 17.01 20.47 3.53
C GLU A 18 16.59 19.38 2.52
N GLU A 19 16.85 19.67 1.24
CA GLU A 19 16.48 18.75 0.17
C GLU A 19 17.48 17.59 0.11
N LEU A 20 16.97 16.35 0.21
CA LEU A 20 17.75 15.14 0.03
C LEU A 20 17.72 14.68 -1.42
N GLN A 21 18.67 13.83 -1.80
CA GLN A 21 18.69 13.26 -3.15
C GLN A 21 17.42 12.42 -3.39
N PRO A 22 16.58 12.78 -4.36
CA PRO A 22 15.41 12.00 -4.67
C PRO A 22 15.78 10.70 -5.40
N VAL A 23 14.97 9.67 -5.22
CA VAL A 23 14.99 8.45 -6.01
C VAL A 23 13.62 8.30 -6.65
N SER A 24 13.54 8.41 -7.96
CA SER A 24 12.28 8.56 -8.68
C SER A 24 11.83 7.29 -9.42
N ASN A 25 12.69 6.31 -9.58
CA ASN A 25 12.36 5.07 -10.26
C ASN A 25 12.99 3.83 -9.60
N VAL A 26 12.50 2.66 -9.97
CA VAL A 26 12.90 1.38 -9.39
C VAL A 26 14.35 1.06 -9.72
N SER A 27 14.81 1.36 -10.94
CA SER A 27 16.18 1.06 -11.37
C SER A 27 17.20 1.83 -10.53
N GLU A 28 16.97 3.11 -10.30
CA GLU A 28 17.80 3.93 -9.40
C GLU A 28 17.75 3.42 -7.96
N ALA A 29 16.57 3.00 -7.47
CA ALA A 29 16.40 2.55 -6.09
C ALA A 29 17.20 1.29 -5.75
N ILE A 30 17.48 0.42 -6.70
CA ILE A 30 18.21 -0.84 -6.50
C ILE A 30 19.72 -0.75 -6.80
N GLU A 31 20.21 0.42 -7.22
CA GLU A 31 21.64 0.62 -7.42
C GLU A 31 22.42 0.50 -6.10
N THR A 32 23.68 0.05 -6.19
CA THR A 32 24.51 -0.22 -4.99
C THR A 32 24.76 1.03 -4.13
N ASN A 33 24.75 2.21 -4.75
CA ASN A 33 25.00 3.50 -4.11
C ASN A 33 23.71 4.32 -3.91
N ALA A 34 22.55 3.73 -4.16
CA ALA A 34 21.27 4.42 -3.94
C ALA A 34 21.10 4.81 -2.46
N PRO A 35 20.59 6.00 -2.16
CA PRO A 35 20.25 6.36 -0.79
C PRO A 35 19.16 5.42 -0.26
N ILE A 36 19.29 5.01 1.00
CA ILE A 36 18.27 4.18 1.66
C ILE A 36 17.05 5.06 1.98
N LEU A 37 15.91 4.73 1.41
CA LEU A 37 14.69 5.53 1.52
C LEU A 37 13.95 5.33 2.84
N ILE A 38 14.01 4.12 3.39
CA ILE A 38 13.39 3.75 4.67
C ILE A 38 14.46 3.08 5.52
N GLU A 39 15.03 3.81 6.47
CA GLU A 39 16.20 3.37 7.25
C GLU A 39 15.91 2.11 8.09
N ASP A 40 14.69 2.00 8.63
CA ASP A 40 14.25 0.89 9.48
C ASP A 40 13.67 -0.29 8.70
N LEU A 41 13.67 -0.23 7.37
CA LEU A 41 13.17 -1.32 6.55
C LEU A 41 14.05 -2.55 6.69
N VAL A 42 13.44 -3.65 7.13
CA VAL A 42 14.03 -4.98 7.06
C VAL A 42 13.41 -5.72 5.89
N GLY A 43 14.14 -5.82 4.79
CA GLY A 43 13.71 -6.55 3.60
C GLY A 43 13.71 -8.06 3.82
N ASP A 44 12.78 -8.75 3.17
CA ASP A 44 12.76 -10.22 3.09
C ASP A 44 13.30 -10.67 1.73
N HIS A 45 14.56 -11.11 1.69
CA HIS A 45 15.19 -11.59 0.47
C HIS A 45 15.21 -13.12 0.47
N LEU A 46 14.26 -13.75 -0.19
CA LEU A 46 14.13 -15.20 -0.28
C LEU A 46 14.10 -15.88 1.10
N GLY A 47 13.38 -15.29 2.05
CA GLY A 47 13.27 -15.78 3.42
C GLY A 47 14.42 -15.37 4.35
N LYS A 48 15.30 -14.45 3.91
CA LYS A 48 16.39 -13.90 4.73
C LYS A 48 16.15 -12.42 4.98
N ALA A 49 16.26 -12.01 6.25
CA ALA A 49 16.21 -10.62 6.63
C ALA A 49 17.45 -9.85 6.10
N VAL A 50 17.21 -8.72 5.43
CA VAL A 50 18.26 -7.84 4.91
C VAL A 50 17.98 -6.42 5.37
N ASN A 51 18.96 -5.81 6.05
CA ASN A 51 18.90 -4.41 6.49
C ASN A 51 19.53 -3.49 5.45
N LYS A 52 19.23 -2.19 5.53
CA LYS A 52 19.78 -1.14 4.65
C LYS A 52 19.56 -1.48 3.17
N THR A 53 18.33 -1.71 2.81
CA THR A 53 17.92 -2.04 1.45
C THR A 53 16.68 -1.26 1.05
N ASN A 54 16.55 -0.92 -0.22
CA ASN A 54 15.32 -0.39 -0.81
C ASN A 54 14.40 -1.51 -1.35
N ILE A 55 14.82 -2.78 -1.22
CA ILE A 55 14.05 -3.95 -1.64
C ILE A 55 13.28 -4.49 -0.44
N ALA A 56 11.98 -4.25 -0.40
CA ALA A 56 11.13 -4.72 0.69
C ALA A 56 10.98 -6.25 0.69
N LYS A 57 10.83 -6.85 -0.50
CA LYS A 57 10.66 -8.29 -0.64
C LYS A 57 11.20 -8.82 -1.95
N GLN A 58 11.90 -9.94 -1.88
CA GLN A 58 12.32 -10.72 -3.04
C GLN A 58 11.74 -12.13 -2.93
N ILE A 59 10.99 -12.54 -3.94
CA ILE A 59 10.41 -13.89 -4.04
C ILE A 59 10.97 -14.59 -5.27
N ARG A 60 11.17 -15.89 -5.14
CA ARG A 60 11.48 -16.76 -6.29
C ARG A 60 10.47 -17.90 -6.31
N HIS A 61 9.78 -18.02 -7.41
CA HIS A 61 8.90 -19.14 -7.69
C HIS A 61 9.42 -19.88 -8.92
N GLN A 62 9.56 -21.19 -8.82
CA GLN A 62 10.04 -22.02 -9.92
C GLN A 62 9.20 -23.29 -10.01
N LEU A 63 8.71 -23.59 -11.20
CA LEU A 63 8.02 -24.82 -11.51
C LEU A 63 8.78 -25.52 -12.68
N GLY A 64 9.24 -26.74 -12.45
CA GLY A 64 10.05 -27.47 -13.42
C GLY A 64 11.49 -26.94 -13.55
N ASP A 65 12.15 -27.28 -14.65
CA ASP A 65 13.49 -26.84 -15.00
C ASP A 65 13.44 -25.83 -16.16
N THR A 66 13.61 -24.54 -15.80
CA THR A 66 13.58 -23.45 -16.76
C THR A 66 14.73 -23.48 -17.76
N ASN A 67 15.92 -23.99 -17.35
CA ASN A 67 17.07 -24.09 -18.24
C ASN A 67 16.82 -25.12 -19.33
N GLU A 68 16.26 -26.27 -18.96
CA GLU A 68 15.88 -27.30 -19.94
C GLU A 68 14.75 -26.79 -20.84
N GLY A 69 13.78 -26.03 -20.29
CA GLY A 69 12.75 -25.39 -21.08
C GLY A 69 13.32 -24.48 -22.17
N PHE A 70 14.27 -23.60 -21.84
CA PHE A 70 14.92 -22.73 -22.82
C PHE A 70 15.73 -23.50 -23.86
N LYS A 71 16.44 -24.58 -23.50
CA LYS A 71 17.22 -25.40 -24.43
C LYS A 71 16.33 -26.09 -25.49
N HIS A 72 15.10 -26.42 -25.14
CA HIS A 72 14.16 -27.12 -26.01
C HIS A 72 13.15 -26.21 -26.69
N SER A 73 13.29 -24.89 -26.53
CA SER A 73 12.40 -23.90 -27.17
C SER A 73 12.86 -23.61 -28.60
N ASP A 74 11.93 -23.67 -29.55
CA ASP A 74 12.19 -23.31 -30.97
C ASP A 74 12.34 -21.81 -31.16
N LEU A 75 11.76 -21.01 -30.26
CA LEU A 75 11.82 -19.54 -30.28
C LEU A 75 11.83 -18.99 -28.85
N ILE A 76 12.78 -18.12 -28.57
CA ILE A 76 12.88 -17.38 -27.30
C ILE A 76 12.64 -15.91 -27.61
N ILE A 77 11.71 -15.29 -26.89
CA ILE A 77 11.43 -13.85 -26.95
C ILE A 77 11.66 -13.27 -25.56
N GLU A 78 12.52 -12.26 -25.49
CA GLU A 78 12.79 -11.47 -24.27
C GLU A 78 12.35 -10.03 -24.53
N LYS A 79 11.55 -9.48 -23.62
CA LYS A 79 11.09 -8.07 -23.65
C LYS A 79 11.01 -7.50 -22.26
N GLU A 80 11.38 -6.25 -22.14
CA GLU A 80 11.22 -5.45 -20.94
C GLU A 80 10.01 -4.51 -21.13
N PHE A 81 9.22 -4.37 -20.07
CA PHE A 81 8.05 -3.46 -20.03
C PHE A 81 8.21 -2.54 -18.83
N ASP A 82 8.22 -1.25 -19.08
CA ASP A 82 8.25 -0.22 -18.06
C ASP A 82 6.89 0.49 -18.01
N LEU A 83 6.33 0.64 -16.82
CA LEU A 83 5.05 1.26 -16.57
C LEU A 83 5.22 2.40 -15.56
N GLU A 84 4.73 3.56 -15.93
CA GLU A 84 4.69 4.72 -15.05
C GLU A 84 3.84 4.46 -13.81
N MET A 85 4.27 4.99 -12.67
CA MET A 85 3.48 5.01 -11.45
C MET A 85 2.36 6.04 -11.60
N VAL A 86 1.11 5.59 -11.47
CA VAL A 86 -0.06 6.45 -11.59
C VAL A 86 -1.00 6.28 -10.41
N HIS A 87 -1.72 7.34 -10.05
CA HIS A 87 -2.83 7.25 -9.12
C HIS A 87 -4.03 6.60 -9.81
N GLN A 88 -4.80 5.78 -9.09
CA GLN A 88 -5.96 5.04 -9.64
C GLN A 88 -7.05 5.95 -10.22
N GLY A 89 -7.14 7.19 -9.78
CA GLY A 89 -8.01 8.20 -10.37
C GLY A 89 -9.52 7.97 -10.19
N TYR A 90 -9.93 7.19 -9.17
CA TYR A 90 -11.35 7.05 -8.84
C TYR A 90 -11.94 8.39 -8.37
N ILE A 91 -13.16 8.71 -8.85
CA ILE A 91 -13.83 9.99 -8.54
C ILE A 91 -14.42 9.98 -7.12
N GLU A 92 -14.94 8.85 -6.68
CA GLU A 92 -15.47 8.71 -5.33
C GLU A 92 -14.34 8.64 -4.30
N PRO A 93 -14.23 9.59 -3.33
CA PRO A 93 -13.24 9.49 -2.27
C PRO A 93 -13.54 8.31 -1.34
N HIS A 94 -12.55 7.92 -0.53
CA HIS A 94 -12.79 6.97 0.55
C HIS A 94 -13.85 7.51 1.50
N ASN A 95 -14.83 6.68 1.81
CA ASN A 95 -15.88 7.03 2.76
C ASN A 95 -16.34 5.79 3.53
N ALA A 96 -16.79 6.05 4.75
CA ALA A 96 -17.42 5.04 5.59
C ALA A 96 -18.43 5.70 6.54
N THR A 97 -19.47 4.96 6.88
CA THR A 97 -20.38 5.29 7.97
C THR A 97 -20.26 4.21 9.04
N ALA A 98 -20.10 4.63 10.28
CA ALA A 98 -19.96 3.75 11.42
C ALA A 98 -21.12 3.93 12.39
N HIS A 99 -21.59 2.82 12.94
CA HIS A 99 -22.56 2.81 14.03
C HIS A 99 -22.08 1.83 15.11
N TRP A 100 -21.82 2.34 16.29
CA TRP A 100 -21.46 1.58 17.47
C TRP A 100 -22.70 1.44 18.35
N ASP A 101 -23.14 0.23 18.62
CA ASP A 101 -24.31 -0.03 19.42
C ASP A 101 -24.01 -0.23 20.92
N GLU A 102 -25.04 -0.34 21.73
CA GLU A 102 -24.94 -0.52 23.18
C GLU A 102 -24.40 -1.90 23.64
N ASN A 103 -24.24 -2.83 22.71
CA ASN A 103 -23.68 -4.17 22.95
C ASN A 103 -22.22 -4.27 22.52
N ASP A 104 -21.55 -3.14 22.32
CA ASP A 104 -20.17 -3.07 21.82
C ASP A 104 -19.99 -3.76 20.46
N HIS A 105 -21.00 -3.66 19.60
CA HIS A 105 -20.93 -4.11 18.21
C HIS A 105 -20.81 -2.90 17.26
N LEU A 106 -19.84 -2.98 16.37
CA LEU A 106 -19.55 -1.96 15.37
C LEU A 106 -20.05 -2.39 13.99
N SER A 107 -20.97 -1.63 13.44
CA SER A 107 -21.43 -1.76 12.06
C SER A 107 -20.80 -0.68 11.18
N LEU A 108 -20.19 -1.09 10.07
CA LEU A 108 -19.53 -0.22 9.10
C LEU A 108 -20.16 -0.37 7.72
N TRP A 109 -20.58 0.72 7.11
CA TRP A 109 -20.93 0.79 5.68
C TRP A 109 -19.80 1.51 4.96
N SER A 110 -19.11 0.80 4.06
CA SER A 110 -17.90 1.33 3.42
C SER A 110 -17.86 1.03 1.93
N SER A 111 -17.42 2.02 1.14
CA SER A 111 -17.10 1.83 -0.27
C SER A 111 -15.73 1.15 -0.38
N THR A 112 -15.71 -0.18 -0.33
CA THR A 112 -14.50 -0.99 -0.28
C THR A 112 -14.53 -2.13 -1.29
N GLN A 113 -13.34 -2.53 -1.74
CA GLN A 113 -13.11 -3.74 -2.54
C GLN A 113 -12.85 -4.98 -1.65
N GLY A 114 -12.74 -4.82 -0.32
CA GLY A 114 -12.38 -5.90 0.60
C GLY A 114 -13.07 -5.77 1.96
N SER A 115 -14.36 -6.11 2.08
CA SER A 115 -15.13 -5.97 3.32
C SER A 115 -14.55 -6.74 4.51
N PHE A 116 -13.99 -7.92 4.28
CA PHE A 116 -13.33 -8.70 5.34
C PHE A 116 -12.04 -8.03 5.82
N ALA A 117 -11.22 -7.51 4.92
CA ALA A 117 -10.02 -6.78 5.29
C ALA A 117 -10.35 -5.52 6.10
N VAL A 118 -11.38 -4.78 5.70
CA VAL A 118 -11.87 -3.61 6.47
C VAL A 118 -12.33 -4.02 7.86
N ARG A 119 -13.08 -5.12 7.99
CA ARG A 119 -13.50 -5.66 9.30
C ARG A 119 -12.28 -5.94 10.19
N ASP A 120 -11.35 -6.74 9.70
CA ASP A 120 -10.21 -7.25 10.48
C ASP A 120 -9.28 -6.11 10.91
N LEU A 121 -8.96 -5.20 9.98
CA LEU A 121 -8.14 -4.02 10.28
C LEU A 121 -8.83 -3.07 11.25
N THR A 122 -10.13 -2.81 11.05
CA THR A 122 -10.89 -1.94 11.96
C THR A 122 -10.96 -2.55 13.35
N ALA A 123 -11.26 -3.84 13.48
CA ALA A 123 -11.28 -4.53 14.77
C ALA A 123 -9.95 -4.34 15.51
N GLY A 124 -8.82 -4.52 14.81
CA GLY A 124 -7.49 -4.29 15.37
C GLY A 124 -7.24 -2.85 15.82
N PHE A 125 -7.67 -1.86 15.04
CA PHE A 125 -7.47 -0.44 15.38
C PHE A 125 -8.31 0.01 16.59
N VAL A 126 -9.54 -0.47 16.72
CA VAL A 126 -10.43 -0.07 17.83
C VAL A 126 -10.36 -1.00 19.03
N GLY A 127 -9.57 -2.07 18.98
CA GLY A 127 -9.40 -3.02 20.06
C GLY A 127 -10.60 -3.95 20.29
N LEU A 128 -11.39 -4.24 19.27
CA LEU A 128 -12.48 -5.18 19.28
C LEU A 128 -12.07 -6.56 18.73
N ASN A 129 -12.85 -7.58 19.04
CA ASN A 129 -12.75 -8.85 18.32
C ASN A 129 -13.42 -8.72 16.94
N GLU A 130 -12.97 -9.48 15.96
CA GLU A 130 -13.56 -9.49 14.60
C GLU A 130 -15.06 -9.83 14.61
N SER A 131 -15.52 -10.65 15.56
CA SER A 131 -16.94 -11.00 15.76
C SER A 131 -17.80 -9.82 16.21
N GLN A 132 -17.20 -8.75 16.72
CA GLN A 132 -17.89 -7.54 17.16
C GLN A 132 -17.93 -6.47 16.05
N VAL A 133 -17.38 -6.75 14.88
CA VAL A 133 -17.38 -5.83 13.74
C VAL A 133 -18.08 -6.45 12.55
N THR A 134 -19.05 -5.76 11.99
CA THR A 134 -19.70 -6.12 10.72
C THR A 134 -19.46 -5.04 9.69
N THR A 135 -18.86 -5.42 8.57
CA THR A 135 -18.67 -4.49 7.44
C THR A 135 -19.64 -4.82 6.32
N TYR A 136 -20.46 -3.83 5.99
CA TYR A 136 -21.41 -3.87 4.88
C TYR A 136 -20.78 -3.15 3.68
N PRO A 137 -20.38 -3.88 2.62
CA PRO A 137 -19.94 -3.24 1.40
C PRO A 137 -21.12 -2.53 0.75
N VAL A 138 -20.93 -1.27 0.38
CA VAL A 138 -21.88 -0.48 -0.39
C VAL A 138 -21.41 -0.36 -1.82
N GLU A 139 -22.24 0.26 -2.69
CA GLU A 139 -21.81 0.57 -4.05
C GLU A 139 -20.54 1.42 -4.04
N ILE A 140 -19.64 1.13 -4.97
CA ILE A 140 -18.30 1.71 -5.04
C ILE A 140 -18.14 2.50 -6.34
N GLY A 141 -17.84 3.78 -6.23
CA GLY A 141 -17.59 4.70 -7.35
C GLY A 141 -16.18 4.63 -7.91
N GLY A 142 -15.70 3.41 -8.15
CA GLY A 142 -14.36 3.09 -8.60
C GLY A 142 -13.39 2.82 -7.44
N GLY A 143 -12.43 1.95 -7.68
CA GLY A 143 -11.41 1.59 -6.69
C GLY A 143 -10.09 1.23 -7.35
N PHE A 144 -10.10 0.42 -8.41
CA PHE A 144 -8.93 0.06 -9.22
C PHE A 144 -7.72 -0.40 -8.37
N GLY A 145 -7.98 -1.13 -7.29
CA GLY A 145 -6.99 -1.54 -6.30
C GLY A 145 -6.76 -0.54 -5.16
N GLY A 146 -7.18 0.72 -5.27
CA GLY A 146 -6.98 1.76 -4.25
C GLY A 146 -7.92 1.68 -3.05
N LYS A 147 -8.93 0.82 -3.08
CA LYS A 147 -9.90 0.62 -1.98
C LYS A 147 -9.92 -0.82 -1.47
N THR A 148 -8.79 -1.53 -1.57
CA THR A 148 -8.62 -2.90 -1.05
C THR A 148 -8.30 -2.93 0.44
N THR A 149 -7.73 -1.85 0.95
CA THR A 149 -7.41 -1.61 2.37
C THR A 149 -8.06 -0.32 2.85
N ILE A 150 -8.07 -0.09 4.15
CA ILE A 150 -8.52 1.17 4.78
C ILE A 150 -7.37 2.15 4.91
#